data_58f52c0c63da3773f307eee68503c3a4
#
_entry.id   58f52c0c63da3773f307eee68503c3a4
#
_cell.length_a   1.000
_cell.length_b   1.000
_cell.length_c   1.000
_cell.angle_alpha   90.00
_cell.angle_beta   90.00
_cell.angle_gamma   90.00
#
_symmetry.space_group_name_H-M   'P 1'
#
loop_
_entity.id
_entity.type
_entity.pdbx_description
1 polymer ?
#
loop_
_entity_poly.entity_id
_entity_poly.type
_entity_poly.pdbx_seq_one_letter_code
_entity_poly.pdbx_strand_id
1 'polypeptide(L)'
;MIKVAIAFGILVSAAVLMKKKDMSYRQSILKSIYPMIMWSTNSNGKKQLLENKNGATPSMSFYDLTMNAIDASPFNFSNLKGKKILIVNTASDCGYTGQYEALEKLQQQYKDQLVVIGFPANDFKGQEKGDNQNIAAFCKKNYGVSFPLMEKSIVIKNNQQNLVHKWLSDPSQNGWCNQEPVWNFCKYLINEQGVLVNYFPMTIDPLDPLVIAAIEKK
;
A
#
# COMPACT_ATOMS: atom_id res chain seq x y z
N MET A 1 21.49 8.16 26.48
CA MET A 1 21.15 9.30 25.57
C MET A 1 22.24 9.56 24.52
N ILE A 2 23.52 9.66 24.87
CA ILE A 2 24.63 9.94 23.92
C ILE A 2 24.75 8.89 22.80
N LYS A 3 24.65 7.59 23.10
CA LYS A 3 24.75 6.51 22.09
C LYS A 3 23.61 6.56 21.06
N VAL A 4 22.39 6.98 21.45
CA VAL A 4 21.24 7.13 20.55
C VAL A 4 21.43 8.34 19.64
N ALA A 5 21.95 9.45 20.17
CA ALA A 5 22.24 10.65 19.39
C ALA A 5 23.35 10.43 18.35
N ILE A 6 24.39 9.65 18.68
CA ILE A 6 25.48 9.29 17.77
C ILE A 6 24.94 8.39 16.66
N ALA A 7 24.13 7.37 16.99
CA ALA A 7 23.51 6.48 15.99
C ALA A 7 22.58 7.26 15.05
N PHE A 8 21.80 8.20 15.55
CA PHE A 8 20.94 9.06 14.75
C PHE A 8 21.75 9.99 13.85
N GLY A 9 22.84 10.58 14.35
CA GLY A 9 23.75 11.42 13.55
C GLY A 9 24.41 10.65 12.40
N ILE A 10 24.85 9.40 12.64
CA ILE A 10 25.44 8.54 11.62
C ILE A 10 24.39 8.17 10.54
N LEU A 11 23.17 7.85 10.94
CA LEU A 11 22.07 7.54 10.00
C LEU A 11 21.69 8.75 9.12
N VAL A 12 21.63 9.95 9.70
CA VAL A 12 21.35 11.18 8.95
C VAL A 12 22.51 11.49 7.98
N SER A 13 23.76 11.34 8.41
CA SER A 13 24.94 11.53 7.55
C SER A 13 24.95 10.50 6.40
N ALA A 14 24.64 9.24 6.67
CA ALA A 14 24.53 8.20 5.63
C ALA A 14 23.38 8.52 4.64
N ALA A 15 22.24 9.00 5.13
CA ALA A 15 21.10 9.39 4.29
C ALA A 15 21.45 10.56 3.35
N VAL A 16 22.26 11.53 3.81
CA VAL A 16 22.75 12.65 3.00
C VAL A 16 23.71 12.16 1.91
N LEU A 17 24.61 11.24 2.26
CA LEU A 17 25.58 10.66 1.31
C LEU A 17 24.92 9.72 0.29
N MET A 18 23.82 9.04 0.67
CA MET A 18 23.08 8.10 -0.18
C MET A 18 21.89 8.75 -0.92
N LYS A 19 21.75 10.07 -0.86
CA LYS A 19 20.65 10.78 -1.52
C LYS A 19 20.64 10.48 -3.01
N LYS A 20 19.59 9.80 -3.49
CA LYS A 20 19.33 9.69 -4.92
C LYS A 20 18.94 11.07 -5.47
N LYS A 21 19.36 11.36 -6.71
CA LYS A 21 19.19 12.68 -7.36
C LYS A 21 17.72 13.16 -7.36
N ASP A 22 16.78 12.22 -7.40
CA ASP A 22 15.33 12.49 -7.53
C ASP A 22 14.57 12.41 -6.17
N MET A 23 15.27 12.28 -5.03
CA MET A 23 14.66 12.30 -3.70
C MET A 23 14.96 13.59 -2.96
N SER A 24 13.98 14.10 -2.22
CA SER A 24 14.24 15.18 -1.25
C SER A 24 15.08 14.65 -0.07
N TYR A 25 15.74 15.55 0.67
CA TYR A 25 16.47 15.16 1.89
C TYR A 25 15.56 14.45 2.90
N ARG A 26 14.31 14.95 3.04
CA ARG A 26 13.30 14.32 3.92
C ARG A 26 12.99 12.89 3.50
N GLN A 27 12.76 12.64 2.21
CA GLN A 27 12.48 11.29 1.69
C GLN A 27 13.68 10.35 1.89
N SER A 28 14.90 10.82 1.71
CA SER A 28 16.12 10.04 1.95
C SER A 28 16.27 9.67 3.43
N ILE A 29 16.00 10.60 4.34
CA ILE A 29 16.02 10.35 5.79
C ILE A 29 14.93 9.32 6.16
N LEU A 30 13.69 9.52 5.70
CA LEU A 30 12.57 8.60 5.97
C LEU A 30 12.87 7.18 5.48
N LYS A 31 13.47 7.03 4.30
CA LYS A 31 13.91 5.74 3.77
C LYS A 31 14.96 5.08 4.68
N SER A 32 15.93 5.84 5.17
CA SER A 32 17.00 5.32 6.02
C SER A 32 16.52 4.87 7.41
N ILE A 33 15.51 5.56 7.98
CA ILE A 33 14.96 5.22 9.30
C ILE A 33 13.77 4.25 9.23
N TYR A 34 13.31 3.89 8.03
CA TYR A 34 12.16 2.99 7.84
C TYR A 34 12.25 1.67 8.61
N PRO A 35 13.40 0.93 8.64
CA PRO A 35 13.50 -0.29 9.42
C PRO A 35 13.24 -0.08 10.93
N MET A 36 13.65 1.06 11.45
CA MET A 36 13.44 1.42 12.86
C MET A 36 11.97 1.76 13.13
N ILE A 37 11.30 2.44 12.19
CA ILE A 37 9.85 2.71 12.27
C ILE A 37 9.10 1.38 12.32
N MET A 38 9.39 0.44 11.41
CA MET A 38 8.72 -0.86 11.36
C MET A 38 8.96 -1.68 12.64
N TRP A 39 10.19 -1.71 13.13
CA TRP A 39 10.51 -2.42 14.37
C TRP A 39 9.71 -1.88 15.57
N SER A 40 9.53 -0.57 15.67
CA SER A 40 8.82 0.07 16.80
C SER A 40 7.29 -0.07 16.74
N THR A 41 6.72 -0.30 15.54
CA THR A 41 5.25 -0.27 15.34
C THR A 41 4.61 -1.65 15.14
N ASN A 42 5.41 -2.68 14.85
CA ASN A 42 4.92 -4.01 14.43
C ASN A 42 4.01 -4.69 15.48
N SER A 43 4.31 -4.55 16.79
CA SER A 43 3.50 -5.19 17.84
C SER A 43 2.07 -4.65 17.94
N ASN A 44 1.86 -3.38 17.63
CA ASN A 44 0.54 -2.74 17.66
C ASN A 44 -0.29 -3.01 16.40
N GLY A 45 0.36 -3.27 15.27
CA GLY A 45 -0.32 -3.55 14.00
C GLY A 45 -1.15 -4.83 14.02
N LYS A 46 -0.66 -5.87 14.69
CA LYS A 46 -1.35 -7.17 14.76
C LYS A 46 -2.73 -7.08 15.40
N LYS A 47 -2.96 -6.14 16.31
CA LYS A 47 -4.27 -5.93 16.95
C LYS A 47 -5.30 -5.26 16.05
N GLN A 48 -4.87 -4.63 14.97
CA GLN A 48 -5.72 -3.90 14.02
C GLN A 48 -5.95 -4.67 12.70
N LEU A 49 -5.36 -5.87 12.58
CA LEU A 49 -5.63 -6.77 11.49
C LEU A 49 -7.10 -7.20 11.51
N LEU A 50 -7.77 -7.11 10.37
CA LEU A 50 -9.13 -7.62 10.21
C LEU A 50 -9.13 -8.76 9.18
N GLU A 51 -9.97 -9.76 9.43
CA GLU A 51 -10.10 -10.95 8.59
C GLU A 51 -11.58 -11.28 8.39
N ASN A 52 -11.93 -11.71 7.19
CA ASN A 52 -13.25 -12.25 6.84
C ASN A 52 -13.44 -13.66 7.42
N LYS A 53 -13.63 -13.77 8.74
CA LYS A 53 -13.76 -15.05 9.45
C LYS A 53 -15.03 -15.82 9.12
N ASN A 54 -16.08 -15.09 8.72
CA ASN A 54 -17.40 -15.67 8.47
C ASN A 54 -17.60 -16.09 7.00
N GLY A 55 -16.59 -15.89 6.14
CA GLY A 55 -16.70 -16.20 4.72
C GLY A 55 -17.76 -15.36 3.99
N ALA A 56 -17.99 -14.11 4.46
CA ALA A 56 -18.96 -13.24 3.84
C ALA A 56 -18.55 -12.93 2.39
N THR A 57 -19.52 -12.99 1.49
CA THR A 57 -19.33 -12.76 0.05
C THR A 57 -19.84 -11.36 -0.31
N PRO A 58 -19.21 -10.70 -1.32
CA PRO A 58 -19.65 -9.39 -1.78
C PRO A 58 -21.01 -9.47 -2.48
N SER A 59 -21.85 -8.45 -2.26
CA SER A 59 -23.10 -8.25 -3.01
C SER A 59 -22.85 -7.62 -4.39
N MET A 60 -21.74 -6.88 -4.51
CA MET A 60 -21.26 -6.24 -5.75
C MET A 60 -19.90 -6.83 -6.11
N SER A 61 -19.77 -7.36 -7.31
CA SER A 61 -18.52 -7.95 -7.77
C SER A 61 -17.38 -6.93 -7.81
N PHE A 62 -16.25 -7.27 -7.19
CA PHE A 62 -15.02 -6.46 -7.30
C PHE A 62 -14.56 -6.31 -8.77
N TYR A 63 -14.80 -7.31 -9.57
CA TYR A 63 -14.38 -7.37 -10.99
C TYR A 63 -15.20 -6.47 -11.93
N ASP A 64 -16.31 -5.90 -11.43
CA ASP A 64 -17.11 -4.92 -12.19
C ASP A 64 -16.58 -3.48 -12.06
N LEU A 65 -15.60 -3.29 -11.16
CA LEU A 65 -14.95 -2.01 -10.98
C LEU A 65 -13.98 -1.68 -12.11
N THR A 66 -13.87 -0.39 -12.41
CA THR A 66 -12.90 0.17 -13.34
C THR A 66 -12.29 1.44 -12.75
N MET A 67 -11.03 1.70 -13.07
CA MET A 67 -10.31 2.92 -12.71
C MET A 67 -9.40 3.32 -13.87
N ASN A 68 -8.82 4.52 -13.80
CA ASN A 68 -7.70 4.83 -14.67
C ASN A 68 -6.39 4.47 -13.98
N ALA A 69 -5.46 3.89 -14.73
CA ALA A 69 -4.08 3.75 -14.34
C ALA A 69 -3.38 5.12 -14.27
N ILE A 70 -2.21 5.18 -13.67
CA ILE A 70 -1.46 6.44 -13.44
C ILE A 70 -1.09 7.17 -14.73
N ASP A 71 -1.08 6.46 -15.86
CA ASP A 71 -0.86 7.00 -17.22
C ASP A 71 -2.18 7.37 -17.94
N ALA A 72 -3.30 7.43 -17.21
CA ALA A 72 -4.65 7.70 -17.67
C ALA A 72 -5.25 6.60 -18.57
N SER A 73 -4.59 5.45 -18.77
CA SER A 73 -5.18 4.33 -19.49
C SER A 73 -6.28 3.64 -18.65
N PRO A 74 -7.35 3.12 -19.29
CA PRO A 74 -8.39 2.38 -18.58
C PRO A 74 -7.84 1.10 -17.95
N PHE A 75 -8.16 0.85 -16.66
CA PHE A 75 -7.78 -0.34 -15.93
C PHE A 75 -9.03 -1.12 -15.50
N ASN A 76 -9.21 -2.30 -16.04
CA ASN A 76 -10.35 -3.18 -15.74
C ASN A 76 -9.94 -4.28 -14.77
N PHE A 77 -10.53 -4.32 -13.60
CA PHE A 77 -10.23 -5.35 -12.59
C PHE A 77 -10.68 -6.75 -13.03
N SER A 78 -11.61 -6.86 -13.99
CA SER A 78 -12.00 -8.14 -14.59
C SER A 78 -10.85 -8.94 -15.20
N ASN A 79 -9.79 -8.25 -15.65
CA ASN A 79 -8.58 -8.87 -16.20
C ASN A 79 -7.73 -9.61 -15.14
N LEU A 80 -8.06 -9.43 -13.85
CA LEU A 80 -7.34 -10.02 -12.72
C LEU A 80 -8.04 -11.23 -12.12
N LYS A 81 -9.15 -11.70 -12.73
CA LYS A 81 -9.86 -12.91 -12.27
C LYS A 81 -8.91 -14.09 -12.16
N GLY A 82 -9.04 -14.84 -11.06
CA GLY A 82 -8.19 -15.99 -10.76
C GLY A 82 -6.83 -15.66 -10.11
N LYS A 83 -6.54 -14.38 -9.86
CA LYS A 83 -5.39 -13.95 -9.07
C LYS A 83 -5.83 -13.27 -7.77
N LYS A 84 -5.02 -13.39 -6.73
CA LYS A 84 -5.14 -12.54 -5.56
C LYS A 84 -4.75 -11.11 -5.90
N ILE A 85 -5.38 -10.14 -5.23
CA ILE A 85 -5.13 -8.72 -5.46
C ILE A 85 -4.83 -8.06 -4.12
N LEU A 86 -3.67 -7.38 -4.02
CA LEU A 86 -3.29 -6.60 -2.85
C LEU A 86 -3.40 -5.11 -3.18
N ILE A 87 -4.47 -4.49 -2.72
CA ILE A 87 -4.68 -3.04 -2.86
C ILE A 87 -3.95 -2.31 -1.75
N VAL A 88 -3.18 -1.28 -2.09
CA VAL A 88 -2.39 -0.49 -1.13
C VAL A 88 -2.52 1.00 -1.43
N ASN A 89 -2.98 1.80 -0.48
CA ASN A 89 -2.93 3.25 -0.61
C ASN A 89 -1.53 3.78 -0.28
N THR A 90 -0.96 4.60 -1.15
CA THR A 90 0.48 4.93 -1.13
C THR A 90 0.74 6.43 -1.07
N ALA A 91 1.95 6.82 -0.63
CA ALA A 91 2.42 8.20 -0.68
C ALA A 91 3.95 8.26 -0.74
N SER A 92 4.48 9.28 -1.45
CA SER A 92 5.92 9.47 -1.72
C SER A 92 6.68 10.11 -0.56
N ASP A 93 6.01 10.78 0.39
CA ASP A 93 6.65 11.55 1.49
C ASP A 93 6.16 11.10 2.88
N CYS A 94 5.99 9.80 3.07
CA CYS A 94 5.51 9.16 4.29
C CYS A 94 6.65 8.41 4.99
N GLY A 95 6.58 8.25 6.32
CA GLY A 95 7.49 7.39 7.07
C GLY A 95 7.45 5.92 6.62
N TYR A 96 6.33 5.47 6.06
CA TYR A 96 6.15 4.12 5.55
C TYR A 96 6.47 3.95 4.05
N THR A 97 6.96 4.99 3.35
CA THR A 97 7.29 4.93 1.91
C THR A 97 8.30 3.82 1.57
N GLY A 98 9.14 3.41 2.54
CA GLY A 98 10.03 2.27 2.39
C GLY A 98 9.33 0.93 2.08
N GLN A 99 8.02 0.81 2.37
CA GLN A 99 7.24 -0.39 2.03
C GLN A 99 7.16 -0.66 0.52
N TYR A 100 7.42 0.32 -0.34
CA TYR A 100 7.49 0.08 -1.78
C TYR A 100 8.51 -1.02 -2.16
N GLU A 101 9.65 -1.11 -1.46
CA GLU A 101 10.64 -2.17 -1.71
C GLU A 101 10.10 -3.55 -1.36
N ALA A 102 9.39 -3.67 -0.23
CA ALA A 102 8.77 -4.91 0.20
C ALA A 102 7.59 -5.31 -0.70
N LEU A 103 6.77 -4.35 -1.13
CA LEU A 103 5.67 -4.57 -2.08
C LEU A 103 6.19 -5.04 -3.44
N GLU A 104 7.29 -4.44 -3.95
CA GLU A 104 7.90 -4.88 -5.21
C GLU A 104 8.47 -6.30 -5.09
N LYS A 105 9.16 -6.63 -4.00
CA LYS A 105 9.62 -8.00 -3.74
C LYS A 105 8.46 -8.99 -3.71
N LEU A 106 7.37 -8.64 -3.04
CA LEU A 106 6.15 -9.46 -2.97
C LEU A 106 5.56 -9.68 -4.38
N GLN A 107 5.44 -8.62 -5.17
CA GLN A 107 4.97 -8.70 -6.56
C GLN A 107 5.83 -9.64 -7.40
N GLN A 108 7.15 -9.55 -7.29
CA GLN A 108 8.07 -10.41 -8.06
C GLN A 108 8.01 -11.86 -7.60
N GLN A 109 7.94 -12.09 -6.29
CA GLN A 109 7.91 -13.43 -5.70
C GLN A 109 6.63 -14.19 -6.07
N TYR A 110 5.48 -13.49 -6.12
CA TYR A 110 4.15 -14.09 -6.33
C TYR A 110 3.49 -13.66 -7.65
N LYS A 111 4.27 -13.23 -8.66
CA LYS A 111 3.78 -12.63 -9.93
C LYS A 111 2.70 -13.45 -10.67
N ASP A 112 2.72 -14.79 -10.51
CA ASP A 112 1.77 -15.68 -11.17
C ASP A 112 0.44 -15.79 -10.40
N GLN A 113 0.43 -15.50 -9.09
CA GLN A 113 -0.70 -15.70 -8.18
C GLN A 113 -1.24 -14.39 -7.59
N LEU A 114 -0.43 -13.33 -7.53
CA LEU A 114 -0.74 -12.05 -6.88
C LEU A 114 -0.50 -10.88 -7.83
N VAL A 115 -1.37 -9.90 -7.76
CA VAL A 115 -1.14 -8.57 -8.33
C VAL A 115 -1.22 -7.53 -7.21
N VAL A 116 -0.12 -6.83 -6.97
CA VAL A 116 -0.11 -5.63 -6.12
C VAL A 116 -0.61 -4.44 -6.92
N ILE A 117 -1.46 -3.58 -6.35
CA ILE A 117 -1.95 -2.37 -7.00
C ILE A 117 -1.83 -1.20 -6.04
N GLY A 118 -1.06 -0.17 -6.43
CA GLY A 118 -0.87 1.03 -5.64
C GLY A 118 -1.88 2.12 -5.99
N PHE A 119 -2.42 2.76 -4.95
CA PHE A 119 -3.34 3.90 -5.06
C PHE A 119 -2.70 5.13 -4.42
N PRO A 120 -2.02 5.99 -5.17
CA PRO A 120 -1.49 7.23 -4.65
C PRO A 120 -2.59 8.10 -4.06
N ALA A 121 -2.40 8.58 -2.81
CA ALA A 121 -3.40 9.34 -2.07
C ALA A 121 -2.78 10.47 -1.26
N ASN A 122 -3.38 11.66 -1.34
CA ASN A 122 -2.92 12.84 -0.61
C ASN A 122 -3.72 13.13 0.67
N ASP A 123 -4.57 12.18 1.09
CA ASP A 123 -5.51 12.36 2.20
C ASP A 123 -4.81 12.48 3.57
N PHE A 124 -3.61 11.93 3.70
CA PHE A 124 -2.90 11.86 4.97
C PHE A 124 -1.77 12.89 5.03
N LYS A 125 -2.05 14.03 5.65
CA LYS A 125 -1.11 15.16 5.88
C LYS A 125 -0.45 15.69 4.61
N GLY A 126 -1.08 15.56 3.44
CA GLY A 126 -0.53 16.07 2.20
C GLY A 126 0.80 15.43 1.80
N GLN A 127 0.93 14.10 2.03
CA GLN A 127 2.18 13.36 1.79
C GLN A 127 2.33 12.83 0.36
N GLU A 128 1.38 13.13 -0.55
CA GLU A 128 1.45 12.80 -1.98
C GLU A 128 1.12 14.03 -2.84
N LYS A 129 2.03 14.99 -2.86
CA LYS A 129 1.83 16.30 -3.53
C LYS A 129 2.03 16.23 -5.04
N GLY A 130 2.79 15.24 -5.55
CA GLY A 130 3.10 15.10 -6.97
C GLY A 130 1.85 14.91 -7.83
N ASP A 131 1.96 15.24 -9.11
CA ASP A 131 1.05 14.77 -10.13
C ASP A 131 1.34 13.30 -10.48
N ASN A 132 0.48 12.68 -11.29
CA ASN A 132 0.61 11.27 -11.67
C ASN A 132 1.95 10.95 -12.32
N GLN A 133 2.47 11.82 -13.17
CA GLN A 133 3.74 11.63 -13.86
C GLN A 133 4.93 11.63 -12.88
N ASN A 134 4.96 12.59 -11.96
CA ASN A 134 5.99 12.70 -10.93
C ASN A 134 5.93 11.50 -9.96
N ILE A 135 4.73 11.05 -9.57
CA ILE A 135 4.53 9.88 -8.71
C ILE A 135 5.06 8.62 -9.40
N ALA A 136 4.68 8.38 -10.65
CA ALA A 136 5.15 7.23 -11.43
C ALA A 136 6.68 7.22 -11.56
N ALA A 137 7.28 8.36 -11.89
CA ALA A 137 8.72 8.52 -11.98
C ALA A 137 9.42 8.27 -10.64
N PHE A 138 8.88 8.80 -9.54
CA PHE A 138 9.40 8.57 -8.18
C PHE A 138 9.40 7.09 -7.80
N CYS A 139 8.27 6.40 -7.98
CA CYS A 139 8.11 4.99 -7.65
C CYS A 139 9.09 4.11 -8.45
N LYS A 140 9.15 4.32 -9.77
CA LYS A 140 10.04 3.56 -10.66
C LYS A 140 11.51 3.79 -10.35
N LYS A 141 11.95 5.04 -10.25
CA LYS A 141 13.38 5.40 -10.09
C LYS A 141 13.93 5.04 -8.71
N ASN A 142 13.12 5.21 -7.65
CA ASN A 142 13.61 5.07 -6.28
C ASN A 142 13.38 3.70 -5.67
N TYR A 143 12.35 2.96 -6.16
CA TYR A 143 11.94 1.68 -5.59
C TYR A 143 11.81 0.56 -6.63
N GLY A 144 11.98 0.87 -7.92
CA GLY A 144 11.88 -0.12 -8.99
C GLY A 144 10.45 -0.65 -9.20
N VAL A 145 9.42 0.08 -8.72
CA VAL A 145 8.03 -0.37 -8.79
C VAL A 145 7.65 -0.77 -10.21
N SER A 146 7.21 -2.01 -10.36
CA SER A 146 6.74 -2.62 -11.60
C SER A 146 5.24 -2.95 -11.59
N PHE A 147 4.63 -3.01 -10.41
CA PHE A 147 3.19 -3.25 -10.26
C PHE A 147 2.36 -2.02 -10.68
N PRO A 148 1.09 -2.23 -11.09
CA PRO A 148 0.20 -1.14 -11.49
C PRO A 148 0.03 -0.07 -10.41
N LEU A 149 0.10 1.18 -10.82
CA LEU A 149 -0.32 2.34 -10.02
C LEU A 149 -1.57 2.93 -10.65
N MET A 150 -2.56 3.28 -9.84
CA MET A 150 -3.77 3.99 -10.27
C MET A 150 -3.54 5.50 -10.22
N GLU A 151 -4.40 6.27 -10.89
CA GLU A 151 -4.42 7.73 -10.76
C GLU A 151 -4.54 8.12 -9.30
N LYS A 152 -3.86 9.22 -8.92
CA LYS A 152 -3.98 9.79 -7.59
C LYS A 152 -5.44 10.15 -7.31
N SER A 153 -5.97 9.61 -6.20
CA SER A 153 -7.38 9.74 -5.87
C SER A 153 -7.61 9.80 -4.36
N ILE A 154 -8.82 10.12 -3.96
CA ILE A 154 -9.25 10.14 -2.56
C ILE A 154 -9.59 8.72 -2.13
N VAL A 155 -9.00 8.26 -1.03
CA VAL A 155 -9.18 6.90 -0.49
C VAL A 155 -10.00 6.85 0.80
N ILE A 156 -10.20 7.98 1.49
CA ILE A 156 -11.02 8.10 2.70
C ILE A 156 -12.49 8.34 2.34
N LYS A 157 -13.39 7.98 3.27
CA LYS A 157 -14.85 8.14 3.10
C LYS A 157 -15.26 9.60 2.95
N ASN A 158 -15.67 9.98 1.77
CA ASN A 158 -16.35 11.24 1.44
C ASN A 158 -17.05 11.10 0.07
N ASN A 159 -17.69 12.18 -0.39
CA ASN A 159 -18.43 12.17 -1.65
C ASN A 159 -17.56 12.00 -2.91
N GLN A 160 -16.24 12.13 -2.80
CA GLN A 160 -15.28 12.00 -3.89
C GLN A 160 -14.38 10.76 -3.74
N GLN A 161 -14.67 9.88 -2.77
CA GLN A 161 -13.94 8.64 -2.57
C GLN A 161 -13.96 7.81 -3.87
N ASN A 162 -12.80 7.30 -4.31
CA ASN A 162 -12.74 6.46 -5.49
C ASN A 162 -13.54 5.15 -5.29
N LEU A 163 -14.03 4.60 -6.39
CA LEU A 163 -14.96 3.46 -6.37
C LEU A 163 -14.36 2.21 -5.71
N VAL A 164 -13.06 1.98 -5.88
CA VAL A 164 -12.38 0.81 -5.28
C VAL A 164 -12.34 0.94 -3.77
N HIS A 165 -11.90 2.08 -3.22
CA HIS A 165 -11.86 2.28 -1.77
C HIS A 165 -13.26 2.40 -1.15
N LYS A 166 -14.25 2.88 -1.90
CA LYS A 166 -15.64 2.81 -1.49
C LYS A 166 -16.09 1.36 -1.32
N TRP A 167 -15.83 0.51 -2.31
CA TRP A 167 -16.12 -0.92 -2.22
C TRP A 167 -15.39 -1.58 -1.04
N LEU A 168 -14.09 -1.32 -0.86
CA LEU A 168 -13.26 -1.90 0.20
C LEU A 168 -13.72 -1.54 1.62
N SER A 169 -14.40 -0.41 1.80
CA SER A 169 -14.81 0.12 3.10
C SER A 169 -16.33 0.22 3.28
N ASP A 170 -17.11 -0.44 2.42
CA ASP A 170 -18.57 -0.48 2.50
C ASP A 170 -19.07 -1.94 2.62
N PRO A 171 -19.51 -2.39 3.82
CA PRO A 171 -20.00 -3.75 4.02
C PRO A 171 -21.21 -4.11 3.16
N SER A 172 -22.00 -3.12 2.72
CA SER A 172 -23.11 -3.37 1.82
C SER A 172 -22.66 -3.83 0.43
N GLN A 173 -21.43 -3.53 0.03
CA GLN A 173 -20.83 -3.91 -1.25
C GLN A 173 -19.90 -5.13 -1.11
N ASN A 174 -18.95 -5.08 -0.12
CA ASN A 174 -17.92 -6.10 0.04
C ASN A 174 -18.30 -7.26 0.97
N GLY A 175 -19.44 -7.15 1.66
CA GLY A 175 -20.03 -8.17 2.52
C GLY A 175 -19.67 -8.08 4.01
N TRP A 176 -18.59 -7.38 4.43
CA TRP A 176 -18.19 -7.39 5.84
C TRP A 176 -17.35 -6.20 6.30
N CYS A 177 -16.46 -5.67 5.47
CA CYS A 177 -15.43 -4.71 5.89
C CYS A 177 -15.95 -3.27 5.84
N ASN A 178 -15.92 -2.58 6.99
CA ASN A 178 -16.24 -1.15 7.11
C ASN A 178 -14.98 -0.28 7.31
N GLN A 179 -13.79 -0.88 7.26
CA GLN A 179 -12.55 -0.20 7.57
C GLN A 179 -12.02 0.56 6.36
N GLU A 180 -11.99 1.87 6.42
CA GLU A 180 -11.24 2.71 5.48
C GLU A 180 -9.74 2.77 5.85
N PRO A 181 -8.85 3.21 4.96
CA PRO A 181 -7.46 3.43 5.32
C PRO A 181 -7.35 4.45 6.45
N VAL A 182 -6.60 4.12 7.50
CA VAL A 182 -6.35 5.02 8.65
C VAL A 182 -5.07 5.84 8.46
N TRP A 183 -4.23 5.44 7.51
CA TRP A 183 -2.98 6.10 7.13
C TRP A 183 -2.52 5.60 5.76
N ASN A 184 -1.43 6.17 5.22
CA ASN A 184 -0.78 5.63 4.02
C ASN A 184 -0.24 4.22 4.27
N PHE A 185 -0.23 3.37 3.26
CA PHE A 185 0.23 1.99 3.26
C PHE A 185 -0.65 1.03 4.08
N CYS A 186 -1.96 1.29 4.23
CA CYS A 186 -2.92 0.25 4.56
C CYS A 186 -3.12 -0.68 3.36
N LYS A 187 -3.37 -1.96 3.62
CA LYS A 187 -3.45 -2.99 2.59
C LYS A 187 -4.73 -3.79 2.72
N TYR A 188 -5.32 -4.14 1.58
CA TYR A 188 -6.52 -4.99 1.49
C TYR A 188 -6.22 -6.15 0.56
N LEU A 189 -6.44 -7.38 1.02
CA LEU A 189 -6.26 -8.57 0.21
C LEU A 189 -7.60 -9.09 -0.27
N ILE A 190 -7.70 -9.27 -1.58
CA ILE A 190 -8.83 -9.86 -2.28
C ILE A 190 -8.37 -11.21 -2.83
N ASN A 191 -9.18 -12.25 -2.65
CA ASN A 191 -8.85 -13.59 -3.13
C ASN A 191 -9.19 -13.78 -4.63
N GLU A 192 -8.90 -14.95 -5.16
CA GLU A 192 -9.08 -15.32 -6.58
C GLU A 192 -10.54 -15.26 -7.03
N GLN A 193 -11.49 -15.33 -6.09
CA GLN A 193 -12.94 -15.24 -6.33
C GLN A 193 -13.47 -13.80 -6.24
N GLY A 194 -12.60 -12.81 -5.98
CA GLY A 194 -13.00 -11.41 -5.84
C GLY A 194 -13.58 -11.07 -4.47
N VAL A 195 -13.34 -11.90 -3.45
CA VAL A 195 -13.80 -11.67 -2.08
C VAL A 195 -12.71 -10.96 -1.29
N LEU A 196 -13.06 -9.87 -0.60
CA LEU A 196 -12.17 -9.22 0.36
C LEU A 196 -11.97 -10.15 1.57
N VAL A 197 -10.72 -10.56 1.81
CA VAL A 197 -10.39 -11.53 2.87
C VAL A 197 -9.66 -10.91 4.06
N ASN A 198 -8.80 -9.92 3.84
CA ASN A 198 -8.04 -9.27 4.91
C ASN A 198 -7.90 -7.76 4.72
N TYR A 199 -7.82 -7.05 5.85
CA TYR A 199 -7.27 -5.69 5.94
C TYR A 199 -6.04 -5.72 6.84
N PHE A 200 -4.92 -5.13 6.39
CA PHE A 200 -3.68 -4.96 7.13
C PHE A 200 -3.38 -3.47 7.32
N PRO A 201 -3.20 -2.97 8.54
CA PRO A 201 -2.80 -1.60 8.78
C PRO A 201 -1.37 -1.34 8.28
N MET A 202 -0.99 -0.06 8.15
CA MET A 202 0.32 0.39 7.69
C MET A 202 1.50 -0.17 8.50
N THR A 203 1.27 -0.54 9.75
CA THR A 203 2.30 -1.05 10.67
C THR A 203 2.68 -2.52 10.43
N ILE A 204 1.92 -3.23 9.58
CA ILE A 204 2.26 -4.59 9.14
C ILE A 204 3.07 -4.47 7.84
N ASP A 205 4.31 -4.99 7.86
CA ASP A 205 5.17 -5.02 6.67
C ASP A 205 4.56 -5.92 5.58
N PRO A 206 4.67 -5.56 4.29
CA PRO A 206 4.20 -6.43 3.20
C PRO A 206 4.79 -7.84 3.21
N LEU A 207 6.00 -8.02 3.76
CA LEU A 207 6.65 -9.33 3.89
C LEU A 207 6.47 -9.96 5.28
N ASP A 208 5.59 -9.41 6.13
CA ASP A 208 5.25 -10.04 7.41
C ASP A 208 4.65 -11.43 7.18
N PRO A 209 5.00 -12.46 7.97
CA PRO A 209 4.45 -13.80 7.86
C PRO A 209 2.91 -13.87 7.82
N LEU A 210 2.20 -12.92 8.44
CA LEU A 210 0.73 -12.83 8.38
C LEU A 210 0.23 -12.50 6.97
N VAL A 211 0.92 -11.60 6.26
CA VAL A 211 0.58 -11.25 4.87
C VAL A 211 0.90 -12.42 3.94
N ILE A 212 2.08 -13.01 4.11
CA ILE A 212 2.52 -14.17 3.33
C ILE A 212 1.53 -15.34 3.51
N ALA A 213 1.19 -15.69 4.76
CA ALA A 213 0.24 -16.76 5.04
C ALA A 213 -1.15 -16.52 4.42
N ALA A 214 -1.62 -15.26 4.41
CA ALA A 214 -2.89 -14.90 3.77
C ALA A 214 -2.83 -15.03 2.23
N ILE A 215 -1.68 -14.71 1.62
CA ILE A 215 -1.47 -14.88 0.18
C ILE A 215 -1.36 -16.36 -0.19
N GLU A 216 -0.73 -17.19 0.62
CA GLU A 216 -0.53 -18.62 0.36
C GLU A 216 -1.74 -19.49 0.73
N LYS A 217 -2.69 -18.96 1.48
CA LYS A 217 -3.95 -19.65 1.84
C LYS A 217 -4.73 -19.97 0.56
N LYS A 218 -5.03 -21.27 0.36
CA LYS A 218 -5.86 -21.78 -0.75
C LYS A 218 -7.34 -21.63 -0.46
#